data_0cc896ca275a0e9901f670c1b559a1c0
#
_entry.id   0cc896ca275a0e9901f670c1b559a1c0
#
_cell.length_a   1.000
_cell.length_b   1.000
_cell.length_c   1.000
_cell.angle_alpha   90.00
_cell.angle_beta   90.00
_cell.angle_gamma   90.00
#
_symmetry.space_group_name_H-M   'P 1'
#
loop_
_entity.id
_entity.type
_entity.pdbx_description
1 polymer ?
#
loop_
_entity_poly.entity_id
_entity_poly.type
_entity_poly.pdbx_seq_one_letter_code
_entity_poly.pdbx_strand_id
1 'polypeptide(L)'
;MKRRLASAASNNAMRVPFLQTVLLAPAALFCLAFCSSMAVAPPASRRGASAESASTPATIAAKLTFRRVFKSSTPEFIEISVREDSEDSTYEIRQLDDDPEKLAFEVGSSLRAKMFELAGQLNRFQGQDLDVHRKIANLGEKTFRWEKGSEAHEAAFNYTLNSAASQLLQIFEGLARQQELVMLLERRIKYDRLGINDALLQFETDLNRKLLPEPQRALPALDQIANDTRFVEIARQRARSVAERIRHSS
;
A
#
# COMPACT_ATOMS: atom_id res chain seq x y z
N MET A 1 55.62 26.65 -0.26
CA MET A 1 55.89 25.84 0.93
C MET A 1 54.81 24.76 1.09
N LYS A 2 55.22 23.50 0.96
CA LYS A 2 54.41 22.30 1.05
C LYS A 2 54.07 21.98 2.51
N ARG A 3 52.84 21.62 2.86
CA ARG A 3 52.58 20.65 3.92
C ARG A 3 51.36 19.81 3.57
N ARG A 4 51.63 18.57 3.25
CA ARG A 4 50.67 17.44 3.24
C ARG A 4 50.47 17.03 4.70
N LEU A 5 49.26 16.72 5.09
CA LEU A 5 48.97 15.83 6.21
C LEU A 5 47.92 14.80 5.75
N ALA A 6 48.38 13.57 5.72
CA ALA A 6 47.56 12.37 5.61
C ALA A 6 47.10 11.96 7.01
N SER A 7 45.87 11.42 7.13
CA SER A 7 45.41 10.59 8.25
C SER A 7 44.30 9.69 7.76
N ALA A 8 44.63 8.53 7.54
CA ALA A 8 44.48 7.24 8.22
C ALA A 8 43.03 6.81 8.44
N ALA A 9 42.68 5.78 7.66
CA ALA A 9 41.50 4.95 7.77
C ALA A 9 41.46 4.21 9.12
N SER A 10 40.27 4.08 9.71
CA SER A 10 39.99 3.07 10.71
C SER A 10 38.72 2.32 10.32
N ASN A 11 38.91 1.18 9.70
CA ASN A 11 37.89 0.14 9.54
C ASN A 11 37.65 -0.52 10.91
N ASN A 12 36.42 -0.46 11.40
CA ASN A 12 36.00 -1.32 12.50
C ASN A 12 34.77 -2.11 12.06
N ALA A 13 35.02 -3.26 11.45
CA ALA A 13 34.01 -4.25 11.12
C ALA A 13 33.69 -5.05 12.37
N MET A 14 32.52 -4.81 12.95
CA MET A 14 31.99 -5.61 14.05
C MET A 14 31.15 -6.76 13.47
N ARG A 15 31.77 -7.94 13.37
CA ARG A 15 31.11 -9.21 13.06
C ARG A 15 30.38 -9.69 14.31
N VAL A 16 29.07 -9.90 14.19
CA VAL A 16 28.27 -10.61 15.19
C VAL A 16 28.05 -12.05 14.71
N PRO A 17 28.34 -13.07 15.51
CA PRO A 17 28.17 -14.45 15.08
C PRO A 17 26.70 -14.89 15.19
N PHE A 18 26.24 -15.52 14.15
CA PHE A 18 24.99 -16.26 14.03
C PHE A 18 25.03 -17.51 14.91
N LEU A 19 24.18 -17.61 15.91
CA LEU A 19 23.97 -18.83 16.70
C LEU A 19 22.78 -19.59 16.10
N GLN A 20 23.09 -20.67 15.39
CA GLN A 20 22.11 -21.67 14.98
C GLN A 20 21.72 -22.51 16.20
N THR A 21 20.46 -22.52 16.54
CA THR A 21 19.90 -23.49 17.47
C THR A 21 18.98 -24.44 16.71
N VAL A 22 19.52 -25.63 16.48
CA VAL A 22 18.79 -26.81 16.02
C VAL A 22 18.02 -27.38 17.22
N LEU A 23 16.73 -27.58 17.11
CA LEU A 23 15.97 -28.38 18.05
C LEU A 23 15.16 -29.44 17.31
N LEU A 24 15.52 -30.68 17.66
CA LEU A 24 14.94 -31.94 17.20
C LEU A 24 13.47 -32.08 17.64
N ALA A 25 12.72 -32.75 16.79
CA ALA A 25 11.41 -33.33 17.07
C ALA A 25 11.52 -34.57 17.98
N PRO A 26 10.44 -34.98 18.64
CA PRO A 26 10.14 -36.39 18.63
C PRO A 26 8.75 -36.73 18.09
N ALA A 27 8.73 -37.80 17.32
CA ALA A 27 7.59 -38.55 16.88
C ALA A 27 6.93 -39.27 18.10
N ALA A 28 5.62 -39.25 18.16
CA ALA A 28 4.85 -40.19 18.99
C ALA A 28 3.76 -40.87 18.13
N LEU A 29 4.04 -42.09 17.89
CA LEU A 29 3.19 -43.15 17.35
C LEU A 29 2.18 -43.58 18.43
N PHE A 30 0.89 -43.61 18.14
CA PHE A 30 -0.03 -44.42 18.95
C PHE A 30 -1.09 -45.12 18.08
N CYS A 31 -1.19 -46.43 18.38
CA CYS A 31 -1.90 -47.49 17.70
C CYS A 31 -3.42 -47.49 17.91
N LEU A 32 -4.08 -47.96 16.87
CA LEU A 32 -5.13 -48.98 16.74
C LEU A 32 -6.06 -49.22 17.95
N ALA A 33 -7.37 -49.08 17.71
CA ALA A 33 -8.32 -50.07 18.21
C ALA A 33 -9.56 -50.16 17.29
N PHE A 34 -9.73 -51.31 16.75
CA PHE A 34 -10.84 -52.00 16.16
C PHE A 34 -12.11 -51.89 16.99
N CYS A 35 -13.27 -51.67 16.36
CA CYS A 35 -14.49 -52.39 16.73
C CYS A 35 -15.48 -52.43 15.56
N SER A 36 -15.71 -53.60 15.08
CA SER A 36 -16.79 -53.97 14.18
C SER A 36 -18.12 -54.05 14.92
N SER A 37 -19.25 -53.67 14.30
CA SER A 37 -20.52 -54.43 14.36
C SER A 37 -21.61 -53.81 13.48
N MET A 38 -21.96 -54.54 12.51
CA MET A 38 -23.25 -55.06 12.10
C MET A 38 -24.36 -54.14 11.59
N ALA A 39 -24.74 -54.51 10.42
CA ALA A 39 -25.77 -54.14 9.51
C ALA A 39 -27.20 -54.08 10.08
N VAL A 40 -28.01 -53.16 9.55
CA VAL A 40 -29.43 -53.37 9.21
C VAL A 40 -29.77 -52.41 8.07
N ALA A 41 -30.30 -52.92 6.97
CA ALA A 41 -30.93 -52.18 5.87
C ALA A 41 -32.43 -52.51 5.84
N PRO A 42 -33.23 -51.91 4.91
CA PRO A 42 -33.70 -50.54 4.73
C PRO A 42 -35.21 -50.41 5.00
N PRO A 43 -35.90 -49.31 4.76
CA PRO A 43 -36.48 -49.03 3.45
C PRO A 43 -36.64 -47.55 3.02
N ALA A 44 -36.69 -47.42 1.71
CA ALA A 44 -37.53 -46.56 0.89
C ALA A 44 -37.45 -45.02 0.95
N SER A 45 -36.89 -44.48 -0.12
CA SER A 45 -37.50 -43.46 -0.99
C SER A 45 -38.01 -42.17 -0.34
N ARG A 46 -37.19 -41.11 -0.41
CA ARG A 46 -37.69 -39.77 -0.76
C ARG A 46 -36.66 -39.10 -1.64
N ARG A 47 -37.05 -38.90 -2.91
CA ARG A 47 -36.42 -37.93 -3.79
C ARG A 47 -36.48 -36.57 -3.10
N GLY A 48 -35.38 -36.20 -2.44
CA GLY A 48 -35.10 -34.83 -2.11
C GLY A 48 -34.35 -34.24 -3.29
N ALA A 49 -34.99 -33.32 -3.98
CA ALA A 49 -34.32 -32.50 -4.99
C ALA A 49 -33.08 -31.90 -4.38
N SER A 50 -31.92 -32.32 -4.87
CA SER A 50 -30.68 -31.54 -4.68
C SER A 50 -30.96 -30.17 -5.29
N ALA A 51 -31.18 -29.21 -4.40
CA ALA A 51 -31.00 -27.82 -4.77
C ALA A 51 -29.51 -27.68 -5.12
N GLU A 52 -29.25 -27.80 -6.38
CA GLU A 52 -28.03 -27.38 -7.03
C GLU A 52 -27.90 -25.91 -6.65
N SER A 53 -27.08 -25.65 -5.62
CA SER A 53 -26.66 -24.29 -5.29
C SER A 53 -25.96 -23.78 -6.52
N ALA A 54 -26.70 -23.06 -7.36
CA ALA A 54 -26.17 -22.30 -8.46
C ALA A 54 -25.16 -21.34 -7.81
N SER A 55 -23.89 -21.71 -7.86
CA SER A 55 -22.79 -20.81 -7.58
C SER A 55 -22.93 -19.67 -8.57
N THR A 56 -23.46 -18.55 -8.11
CA THR A 56 -23.45 -17.29 -8.86
C THR A 56 -22.01 -17.10 -9.33
N PRO A 57 -21.76 -16.97 -10.64
CA PRO A 57 -20.40 -16.75 -11.13
C PRO A 57 -19.87 -15.51 -10.40
N ALA A 58 -18.80 -15.66 -9.63
CA ALA A 58 -18.15 -14.55 -8.96
C ALA A 58 -17.83 -13.52 -10.05
N THR A 59 -18.51 -12.39 -10.03
CA THR A 59 -18.25 -11.31 -10.98
C THR A 59 -16.81 -10.90 -10.78
N ILE A 60 -15.95 -11.17 -11.78
CA ILE A 60 -14.54 -10.81 -11.71
C ILE A 60 -14.46 -9.28 -11.72
N ALA A 61 -14.08 -8.71 -10.58
CA ALA A 61 -13.94 -7.29 -10.43
C ALA A 61 -12.73 -6.75 -11.21
N ALA A 62 -12.85 -5.53 -11.68
CA ALA A 62 -11.72 -4.86 -12.31
C ALA A 62 -10.67 -4.44 -11.25
N LYS A 63 -9.42 -4.40 -11.68
CA LYS A 63 -8.28 -3.93 -10.90
C LYS A 63 -7.55 -2.84 -11.67
N LEU A 64 -7.21 -1.78 -10.97
CA LEU A 64 -6.46 -0.66 -11.50
C LEU A 64 -5.12 -0.59 -10.78
N THR A 65 -4.01 -0.62 -11.53
CA THR A 65 -2.66 -0.58 -10.99
C THR A 65 -1.90 0.63 -11.55
N PHE A 66 -1.26 1.35 -10.67
CA PHE A 66 -0.28 2.38 -11.00
C PHE A 66 1.10 1.91 -10.60
N ARG A 67 2.08 2.08 -11.48
CA ARG A 67 3.49 1.83 -11.21
C ARG A 67 4.32 3.02 -11.63
N ARG A 68 5.27 3.42 -10.79
CA ARG A 68 6.30 4.42 -11.13
C ARG A 68 7.68 3.85 -10.83
N VAL A 69 8.58 3.96 -11.77
CA VAL A 69 10.00 3.65 -11.61
C VAL A 69 10.81 4.90 -11.91
N PHE A 70 11.52 5.40 -10.91
CA PHE A 70 12.36 6.58 -11.06
C PHE A 70 13.68 6.37 -10.32
N LYS A 71 14.69 5.86 -11.03
CA LYS A 71 16.03 5.60 -10.49
C LYS A 71 16.63 6.85 -9.87
N SER A 72 17.32 6.68 -8.76
CA SER A 72 17.98 7.75 -7.99
C SER A 72 17.00 8.77 -7.37
N SER A 73 15.72 8.45 -7.29
CA SER A 73 14.75 9.19 -6.46
C SER A 73 14.55 8.51 -5.10
N THR A 74 13.79 9.12 -4.23
CA THR A 74 13.37 8.52 -2.96
C THR A 74 11.85 8.73 -2.81
N PRO A 75 11.05 7.65 -2.94
CA PRO A 75 11.40 6.29 -3.33
C PRO A 75 11.66 6.12 -4.84
N GLU A 76 12.39 5.06 -5.23
CA GLU A 76 12.65 4.72 -6.64
C GLU A 76 11.51 3.93 -7.28
N PHE A 77 10.81 3.13 -6.50
CA PHE A 77 9.69 2.30 -6.93
C PHE A 77 8.43 2.57 -6.13
N ILE A 78 7.33 2.74 -6.85
CA ILE A 78 5.98 2.82 -6.29
C ILE A 78 5.07 1.93 -7.14
N GLU A 79 4.29 1.06 -6.49
CA GLU A 79 3.17 0.34 -7.10
C GLU A 79 1.96 0.43 -6.18
N ILE A 80 0.81 0.80 -6.73
CA ILE A 80 -0.46 0.84 -6.02
C ILE A 80 -1.48 0.09 -6.85
N SER A 81 -2.19 -0.84 -6.24
CA SER A 81 -3.28 -1.60 -6.88
C SER A 81 -4.58 -1.39 -6.11
N VAL A 82 -5.63 -1.03 -6.83
CA VAL A 82 -6.98 -0.77 -6.30
C VAL A 82 -7.97 -1.68 -7.01
N ARG A 83 -8.85 -2.34 -6.26
CA ARG A 83 -9.94 -3.15 -6.80
C ARG A 83 -11.23 -2.35 -6.89
N GLU A 84 -12.06 -2.65 -7.88
CA GLU A 84 -13.34 -1.96 -8.09
C GLU A 84 -14.39 -2.34 -7.04
N ASP A 85 -14.39 -3.60 -6.59
CA ASP A 85 -15.40 -4.22 -5.74
C ASP A 85 -15.11 -4.20 -4.24
N SER A 86 -13.89 -3.83 -3.85
CA SER A 86 -13.40 -3.90 -2.46
C SER A 86 -12.62 -2.66 -2.07
N GLU A 87 -12.67 -2.30 -0.80
CA GLU A 87 -11.79 -1.27 -0.24
C GLU A 87 -10.36 -1.76 -0.10
N ASP A 88 -10.14 -3.09 -0.12
CA ASP A 88 -8.83 -3.70 -0.03
C ASP A 88 -7.97 -3.33 -1.24
N SER A 89 -6.93 -2.61 -0.95
CA SER A 89 -5.94 -2.18 -1.92
C SER A 89 -4.55 -2.54 -1.44
N THR A 90 -3.58 -2.54 -2.32
CA THR A 90 -2.19 -2.82 -1.94
C THR A 90 -1.26 -1.73 -2.45
N TYR A 91 -0.20 -1.46 -1.70
CA TYR A 91 0.88 -0.60 -2.14
C TYR A 91 2.24 -1.25 -1.86
N GLU A 92 3.22 -0.86 -2.67
CA GLU A 92 4.62 -1.19 -2.52
C GLU A 92 5.44 0.09 -2.80
N ILE A 93 6.19 0.55 -1.81
CA ILE A 93 7.00 1.77 -1.88
C ILE A 93 8.39 1.42 -1.33
N ARG A 94 9.42 1.47 -2.20
CA ARG A 94 10.77 1.02 -1.83
C ARG A 94 11.86 1.63 -2.71
N GLN A 95 13.12 1.40 -2.36
CA GLN A 95 14.23 1.51 -3.28
C GLN A 95 14.27 0.27 -4.18
N LEU A 96 14.92 0.35 -5.34
CA LEU A 96 14.96 -0.79 -6.28
C LEU A 96 15.77 -1.98 -5.72
N ASP A 97 16.73 -1.69 -4.84
CA ASP A 97 17.57 -2.72 -4.20
C ASP A 97 16.94 -3.33 -2.94
N ASP A 98 15.81 -2.79 -2.46
CA ASP A 98 15.08 -3.35 -1.33
C ASP A 98 14.25 -4.57 -1.76
N ASP A 99 14.01 -5.50 -0.84
CA ASP A 99 13.12 -6.63 -1.06
C ASP A 99 11.68 -6.15 -1.32
N PRO A 100 10.97 -6.74 -2.29
CA PRO A 100 9.58 -6.40 -2.55
C PRO A 100 8.68 -6.74 -1.37
N GLU A 101 7.92 -5.76 -0.88
CA GLU A 101 6.94 -5.95 0.18
C GLU A 101 5.64 -5.21 -0.17
N LYS A 102 4.56 -5.97 -0.40
CA LYS A 102 3.24 -5.42 -0.65
C LYS A 102 2.46 -5.32 0.65
N LEU A 103 2.09 -4.12 0.99
CA LEU A 103 1.31 -3.80 2.18
C LEU A 103 -0.14 -3.51 1.80
N ALA A 104 -1.06 -3.95 2.65
CA ALA A 104 -2.49 -3.69 2.47
C ALA A 104 -2.85 -2.30 2.99
N PHE A 105 -3.80 -1.63 2.32
CA PHE A 105 -4.44 -0.41 2.77
C PHE A 105 -5.85 -0.31 2.19
N GLU A 106 -6.63 0.61 2.68
CA GLU A 106 -8.00 0.81 2.23
C GLU A 106 -8.13 2.06 1.38
N VAL A 107 -8.97 2.00 0.34
CA VAL A 107 -9.38 3.15 -0.46
C VAL A 107 -10.90 3.28 -0.40
N GLY A 108 -11.38 4.42 0.03
CA GLY A 108 -12.81 4.68 0.18
C GLY A 108 -13.58 4.59 -1.12
N SER A 109 -14.86 4.24 -1.03
CA SER A 109 -15.73 3.96 -2.18
C SER A 109 -15.84 5.15 -3.15
N SER A 110 -15.93 6.37 -2.63
CA SER A 110 -16.02 7.59 -3.45
C SER A 110 -14.75 7.84 -4.28
N LEU A 111 -13.59 7.75 -3.65
CA LEU A 111 -12.30 7.93 -4.34
C LEU A 111 -12.08 6.81 -5.35
N ARG A 112 -12.39 5.57 -4.98
CA ARG A 112 -12.31 4.40 -5.85
C ARG A 112 -13.21 4.57 -7.08
N ALA A 113 -14.47 4.94 -6.91
CA ALA A 113 -15.38 5.21 -8.04
C ALA A 113 -14.80 6.28 -8.98
N LYS A 114 -14.22 7.36 -8.42
CA LYS A 114 -13.58 8.41 -9.21
C LYS A 114 -12.38 7.89 -10.01
N MET A 115 -11.56 7.02 -9.43
CA MET A 115 -10.40 6.44 -10.11
C MET A 115 -10.85 5.55 -11.30
N PHE A 116 -11.87 4.72 -11.11
CA PHE A 116 -12.41 3.86 -12.20
C PHE A 116 -13.16 4.68 -13.24
N GLU A 117 -13.84 5.77 -12.88
CA GLU A 117 -14.42 6.73 -13.80
C GLU A 117 -13.34 7.35 -14.73
N LEU A 118 -12.24 7.84 -14.15
CA LEU A 118 -11.11 8.41 -14.90
C LEU A 118 -10.47 7.37 -15.83
N ALA A 119 -10.28 6.14 -15.35
CA ALA A 119 -9.80 5.04 -16.18
C ALA A 119 -10.77 4.73 -17.34
N GLY A 120 -12.09 4.82 -17.11
CA GLY A 120 -13.12 4.71 -18.16
C GLY A 120 -13.00 5.81 -19.21
N GLN A 121 -12.81 7.07 -18.80
CA GLN A 121 -12.57 8.21 -19.71
C GLN A 121 -11.30 8.02 -20.58
N LEU A 122 -10.33 7.25 -20.08
CA LEU A 122 -9.11 6.87 -20.79
C LEU A 122 -9.26 5.55 -21.58
N ASN A 123 -10.50 5.11 -21.88
CA ASN A 123 -10.79 3.84 -22.56
C ASN A 123 -10.06 2.65 -21.90
N ARG A 124 -9.95 2.67 -20.56
CA ARG A 124 -9.24 1.62 -19.79
C ARG A 124 -7.81 1.39 -20.27
N PHE A 125 -7.19 2.42 -20.82
CA PHE A 125 -5.83 2.48 -21.41
C PHE A 125 -5.66 1.69 -22.72
N GLN A 126 -6.73 1.13 -23.28
CA GLN A 126 -6.67 0.38 -24.53
C GLN A 126 -6.29 1.30 -25.70
N GLY A 127 -5.11 1.07 -26.30
CA GLY A 127 -4.62 1.84 -27.43
C GLY A 127 -4.34 3.32 -27.12
N GLN A 128 -4.21 3.68 -25.83
CA GLN A 128 -3.94 5.06 -25.44
C GLN A 128 -2.43 5.33 -25.44
N ASP A 129 -2.05 6.40 -26.12
CA ASP A 129 -0.75 7.03 -26.01
C ASP A 129 -0.89 8.24 -25.10
N LEU A 130 -0.36 8.11 -23.87
CA LEU A 130 -0.44 9.15 -22.84
C LEU A 130 0.80 10.01 -22.77
N ASP A 131 1.89 9.64 -23.46
CA ASP A 131 3.15 10.38 -23.41
C ASP A 131 3.16 11.57 -24.34
N VAL A 132 3.84 12.63 -23.93
CA VAL A 132 3.90 13.88 -24.71
C VAL A 132 4.88 13.80 -25.88
N HIS A 133 5.77 12.81 -25.92
CA HIS A 133 6.84 12.62 -26.93
C HIS A 133 7.71 13.86 -27.16
N ARG A 134 7.86 14.71 -26.15
CA ARG A 134 8.74 15.88 -26.21
C ARG A 134 10.02 15.61 -25.45
N LYS A 135 11.09 16.30 -25.83
CA LYS A 135 12.35 16.28 -25.09
C LYS A 135 12.18 17.03 -23.77
N ILE A 136 11.81 16.30 -22.73
CA ILE A 136 11.66 16.78 -21.36
C ILE A 136 12.58 16.00 -20.42
N ALA A 137 12.75 16.49 -19.19
CA ALA A 137 13.47 15.74 -18.16
C ALA A 137 12.81 14.38 -17.91
N ASN A 138 13.60 13.40 -17.52
CA ASN A 138 13.07 12.14 -17.01
C ASN A 138 12.43 12.40 -15.64
N LEU A 139 11.11 12.22 -15.56
CA LEU A 139 10.31 12.37 -14.33
C LEU A 139 9.89 11.01 -13.74
N GLY A 140 10.55 9.93 -14.20
CA GLY A 140 10.23 8.56 -13.88
C GLY A 140 9.20 7.96 -14.84
N GLU A 141 9.44 6.72 -15.24
CA GLU A 141 8.49 5.96 -16.04
C GLU A 141 7.28 5.61 -15.22
N LYS A 142 6.11 5.97 -15.69
CA LYS A 142 4.81 5.74 -15.08
C LYS A 142 3.99 4.82 -15.96
N THR A 143 3.30 3.87 -15.36
CA THR A 143 2.42 2.94 -16.07
C THR A 143 1.08 2.88 -15.35
N PHE A 144 0.00 3.08 -16.09
CA PHE A 144 -1.34 2.70 -15.67
C PHE A 144 -1.69 1.36 -16.31
N ARG A 145 -2.28 0.48 -15.51
CA ARG A 145 -2.75 -0.83 -15.97
C ARG A 145 -4.14 -1.12 -15.42
N TRP A 146 -5.05 -1.52 -16.29
CA TRP A 146 -6.37 -1.98 -15.96
C TRP A 146 -6.50 -3.45 -16.32
N GLU A 147 -7.11 -4.24 -15.44
CA GLU A 147 -7.28 -5.68 -15.60
C GLU A 147 -8.69 -6.10 -15.17
N LYS A 148 -9.33 -6.99 -15.94
CA LYS A 148 -10.60 -7.64 -15.58
C LYS A 148 -10.66 -9.04 -16.20
N GLY A 149 -10.54 -10.06 -15.39
CA GLY A 149 -10.43 -11.45 -15.88
C GLY A 149 -9.17 -11.64 -16.74
N SER A 150 -9.38 -12.04 -17.98
CA SER A 150 -8.29 -12.20 -18.97
C SER A 150 -7.98 -10.93 -19.76
N GLU A 151 -8.80 -9.89 -19.62
CA GLU A 151 -8.58 -8.61 -20.31
C GLU A 151 -7.62 -7.74 -19.51
N ALA A 152 -6.58 -7.23 -20.14
CA ALA A 152 -5.62 -6.32 -19.54
C ALA A 152 -5.10 -5.30 -20.57
N HIS A 153 -5.06 -4.04 -20.17
CA HIS A 153 -4.55 -2.94 -20.99
C HIS A 153 -3.64 -2.07 -20.12
N GLU A 154 -2.61 -1.51 -20.74
CA GLU A 154 -1.68 -0.62 -20.05
C GLU A 154 -1.24 0.55 -20.97
N ALA A 155 -0.88 1.65 -20.32
CA ALA A 155 -0.27 2.79 -20.99
C ALA A 155 0.89 3.30 -20.15
N ALA A 156 2.07 3.39 -20.76
CA ALA A 156 3.27 3.92 -20.14
C ALA A 156 3.54 5.35 -20.63
N PHE A 157 4.07 6.21 -19.76
CA PHE A 157 4.40 7.60 -20.07
C PHE A 157 5.43 8.16 -19.08
N ASN A 158 6.21 9.15 -19.53
CA ASN A 158 7.03 9.95 -18.64
C ASN A 158 6.26 11.17 -18.14
N TYR A 159 5.55 11.86 -19.05
CA TYR A 159 4.73 13.04 -18.76
C TYR A 159 3.51 13.10 -19.68
N THR A 160 2.37 13.49 -19.14
CA THR A 160 1.11 13.57 -19.90
C THR A 160 0.48 14.97 -19.83
N LEU A 161 -0.17 15.39 -20.90
CA LEU A 161 -1.04 16.57 -20.96
C LEU A 161 -2.53 16.19 -20.95
N ASN A 162 -2.85 14.91 -20.96
CA ASN A 162 -4.23 14.46 -20.86
C ASN A 162 -4.78 14.76 -19.46
N SER A 163 -5.89 15.50 -19.39
CA SER A 163 -6.48 15.97 -18.13
C SER A 163 -6.93 14.81 -17.22
N ALA A 164 -7.58 13.78 -17.78
CA ALA A 164 -8.04 12.62 -17.01
C ALA A 164 -6.85 11.81 -16.49
N ALA A 165 -5.81 11.60 -17.32
CA ALA A 165 -4.59 10.92 -16.91
C ALA A 165 -3.84 11.71 -15.83
N SER A 166 -3.77 13.03 -15.93
CA SER A 166 -3.15 13.90 -14.93
C SER A 166 -3.89 13.83 -13.58
N GLN A 167 -5.22 13.86 -13.61
CA GLN A 167 -6.04 13.72 -12.40
C GLN A 167 -5.86 12.34 -11.74
N LEU A 168 -5.87 11.27 -12.54
CA LEU A 168 -5.64 9.91 -12.04
C LEU A 168 -4.24 9.77 -11.46
N LEU A 169 -3.22 10.33 -12.09
CA LEU A 169 -1.85 10.37 -11.59
C LEU A 169 -1.77 11.10 -10.23
N GLN A 170 -2.39 12.27 -10.11
CA GLN A 170 -2.42 13.02 -8.86
C GLN A 170 -3.06 12.23 -7.72
N ILE A 171 -4.11 11.45 -8.00
CA ILE A 171 -4.73 10.57 -6.99
C ILE A 171 -3.74 9.50 -6.55
N PHE A 172 -3.10 8.79 -7.47
CA PHE A 172 -2.14 7.73 -7.13
C PHE A 172 -0.91 8.26 -6.39
N GLU A 173 -0.33 9.36 -6.86
CA GLU A 173 0.82 10.00 -6.19
C GLU A 173 0.42 10.53 -4.81
N GLY A 174 -0.79 11.06 -4.68
CA GLY A 174 -1.36 11.47 -3.40
C GLY A 174 -1.56 10.29 -2.43
N LEU A 175 -2.07 9.15 -2.91
CA LEU A 175 -2.20 7.93 -2.10
C LEU A 175 -0.82 7.42 -1.66
N ALA A 176 0.17 7.36 -2.57
CA ALA A 176 1.53 6.98 -2.21
C ALA A 176 2.09 7.88 -1.10
N ARG A 177 2.00 9.18 -1.30
CA ARG A 177 2.45 10.18 -0.34
C ARG A 177 1.77 10.06 1.01
N GLN A 178 0.48 9.81 1.00
CA GLN A 178 -0.31 9.60 2.22
C GLN A 178 0.15 8.36 2.99
N GLN A 179 0.40 7.23 2.30
CA GLN A 179 0.90 6.01 2.94
C GLN A 179 2.30 6.23 3.53
N GLU A 180 3.21 6.90 2.83
CA GLU A 180 4.53 7.27 3.37
C GLU A 180 4.40 8.08 4.68
N LEU A 181 3.50 9.05 4.71
CA LEU A 181 3.29 9.89 5.90
C LEU A 181 2.65 9.12 7.06
N VAL A 182 1.66 8.26 6.79
CA VAL A 182 1.05 7.41 7.82
C VAL A 182 2.09 6.47 8.42
N MET A 183 2.85 5.77 7.57
CA MET A 183 3.95 4.91 8.01
C MET A 183 5.01 5.68 8.80
N LEU A 184 5.33 6.91 8.38
CA LEU A 184 6.27 7.76 9.10
C LEU A 184 5.75 8.08 10.51
N LEU A 185 4.47 8.48 10.63
CA LEU A 185 3.84 8.77 11.93
C LEU A 185 3.85 7.51 12.83
N GLU A 186 3.43 6.36 12.34
CA GLU A 186 3.41 5.10 13.08
C GLU A 186 4.80 4.68 13.55
N ARG A 187 5.81 4.80 12.68
CA ARG A 187 7.19 4.52 13.04
C ARG A 187 7.71 5.47 14.11
N ARG A 188 7.40 6.79 14.02
CA ARG A 188 7.78 7.77 15.02
C ARG A 188 7.07 7.53 16.35
N ILE A 189 5.79 7.19 16.33
CA ILE A 189 5.04 6.81 17.53
C ILE A 189 5.75 5.66 18.27
N LYS A 190 6.22 4.68 17.54
CA LYS A 190 6.79 3.46 18.10
C LYS A 190 8.25 3.62 18.53
N TYR A 191 9.07 4.31 17.74
CA TYR A 191 10.53 4.27 17.88
C TYR A 191 11.21 5.62 18.10
N ASP A 192 10.60 6.75 17.72
CA ASP A 192 11.23 8.06 17.77
C ASP A 192 10.25 9.18 18.11
N ARG A 193 9.98 9.31 19.39
CA ARG A 193 9.03 10.31 19.90
C ARG A 193 9.50 11.75 19.72
N LEU A 194 10.80 11.99 19.65
CA LEU A 194 11.34 13.35 19.49
C LEU A 194 11.11 13.86 18.07
N GLY A 195 11.21 12.99 17.06
CA GLY A 195 10.97 13.34 15.66
C GLY A 195 9.49 13.43 15.26
N ILE A 196 8.54 13.14 16.18
CA ILE A 196 7.11 13.12 15.84
C ILE A 196 6.58 14.49 15.41
N ASN A 197 7.07 15.58 16.01
CA ASN A 197 6.61 16.94 15.66
C ASN A 197 6.98 17.32 14.23
N ASP A 198 8.12 16.89 13.72
CA ASP A 198 8.55 17.14 12.34
C ASP A 198 7.71 16.34 11.35
N ALA A 199 7.38 15.07 11.69
CA ALA A 199 6.48 14.25 10.88
C ALA A 199 5.06 14.86 10.82
N LEU A 200 4.55 15.38 11.94
CA LEU A 200 3.27 16.08 11.98
C LEU A 200 3.29 17.38 11.16
N LEU A 201 4.39 18.15 11.20
CA LEU A 201 4.54 19.37 10.39
C LEU A 201 4.52 19.04 8.88
N GLN A 202 5.18 17.96 8.50
CA GLN A 202 5.19 17.49 7.13
C GLN A 202 3.79 17.06 6.67
N PHE A 203 3.09 16.27 7.50
CA PHE A 203 1.70 15.88 7.23
C PHE A 203 0.78 17.10 7.11
N GLU A 204 0.86 18.05 8.04
CA GLU A 204 0.09 19.28 8.03
C GLU A 204 0.35 20.12 6.77
N THR A 205 1.59 20.19 6.32
CA THR A 205 1.98 20.91 5.10
C THR A 205 1.30 20.30 3.88
N ASP A 206 1.32 18.97 3.74
CA ASP A 206 0.73 18.27 2.61
C ASP A 206 -0.81 18.30 2.67
N LEU A 207 -1.39 18.25 3.87
CA LEU A 207 -2.83 18.47 4.07
C LEU A 207 -3.26 19.88 3.59
N ASN A 208 -2.52 20.91 3.96
CA ASN A 208 -2.80 22.30 3.55
C ASN A 208 -2.69 22.48 2.02
N ARG A 209 -1.81 21.74 1.36
CA ARG A 209 -1.64 21.73 -0.09
C ARG A 209 -2.67 20.85 -0.80
N LYS A 210 -3.56 20.17 -0.07
CA LYS A 210 -4.56 19.23 -0.60
C LYS A 210 -3.93 18.08 -1.40
N LEU A 211 -2.76 17.63 -0.98
CA LEU A 211 -2.03 16.53 -1.62
C LEU A 211 -2.46 15.14 -1.13
N LEU A 212 -3.23 15.08 -0.04
CA LEU A 212 -3.68 13.84 0.61
C LEU A 212 -5.13 13.55 0.21
N PRO A 213 -5.41 12.50 -0.57
CA PRO A 213 -6.75 12.21 -1.08
C PRO A 213 -7.75 11.81 0.02
N GLU A 214 -7.30 11.08 1.02
CA GLU A 214 -8.11 10.56 2.13
C GLU A 214 -7.44 10.82 3.50
N PRO A 215 -7.25 12.08 3.91
CA PRO A 215 -6.50 12.41 5.12
C PRO A 215 -7.13 11.83 6.39
N GLN A 216 -8.43 11.48 6.37
CA GLN A 216 -9.14 10.83 7.48
C GLN A 216 -8.53 9.47 7.87
N ARG A 217 -7.80 8.81 6.98
CA ARG A 217 -7.09 7.56 7.26
C ARG A 217 -5.94 7.73 8.28
N ALA A 218 -5.45 8.95 8.46
CA ALA A 218 -4.43 9.25 9.48
C ALA A 218 -5.02 9.55 10.87
N LEU A 219 -6.34 9.68 11.01
CA LEU A 219 -6.97 10.02 12.30
C LEU A 219 -6.58 9.09 13.46
N PRO A 220 -6.50 7.75 13.30
CA PRO A 220 -6.08 6.88 14.40
C PRO A 220 -4.68 7.22 14.94
N ALA A 221 -3.72 7.47 14.06
CA ALA A 221 -2.35 7.86 14.44
C ALA A 221 -2.33 9.25 15.09
N LEU A 222 -3.07 10.21 14.54
CA LEU A 222 -3.19 11.57 15.08
C LEU A 222 -3.82 11.57 16.47
N ASP A 223 -4.92 10.80 16.68
CA ASP A 223 -5.58 10.69 17.98
C ASP A 223 -4.67 10.00 19.01
N GLN A 224 -3.91 8.99 18.60
CA GLN A 224 -2.93 8.35 19.46
C GLN A 224 -1.88 9.36 19.95
N ILE A 225 -1.32 10.18 19.06
CA ILE A 225 -0.34 11.21 19.43
C ILE A 225 -0.98 12.26 20.33
N ALA A 226 -2.19 12.73 20.02
CA ALA A 226 -2.90 13.77 20.76
C ALA A 226 -3.17 13.39 22.21
N ASN A 227 -3.43 12.09 22.49
CA ASN A 227 -3.83 11.58 23.78
C ASN A 227 -2.69 10.97 24.62
N ASP A 228 -1.54 10.66 24.01
CA ASP A 228 -0.42 10.03 24.71
C ASP A 228 0.49 11.09 25.36
N THR A 229 0.48 11.16 26.70
CA THR A 229 1.27 12.11 27.49
C THR A 229 2.79 11.92 27.36
N ARG A 230 3.24 10.83 26.77
CA ARG A 230 4.67 10.59 26.50
C ARG A 230 5.21 11.49 25.38
N PHE A 231 4.35 12.08 24.56
CA PHE A 231 4.73 13.07 23.56
C PHE A 231 4.76 14.47 24.17
N VAL A 232 5.64 15.32 23.63
CA VAL A 232 5.74 16.73 24.03
C VAL A 232 4.44 17.47 23.72
N GLU A 233 4.09 18.45 24.56
CA GLU A 233 2.79 19.14 24.46
C GLU A 233 2.56 19.77 23.08
N ILE A 234 3.58 20.36 22.47
CA ILE A 234 3.49 20.97 21.14
C ILE A 234 3.07 19.94 20.05
N ALA A 235 3.58 18.71 20.14
CA ALA A 235 3.21 17.65 19.19
C ALA A 235 1.76 17.19 19.42
N ARG A 236 1.34 17.05 20.68
CA ARG A 236 -0.03 16.68 21.03
C ARG A 236 -1.05 17.73 20.57
N GLN A 237 -0.75 19.01 20.78
CA GLN A 237 -1.60 20.12 20.34
C GLN A 237 -1.71 20.17 18.81
N ARG A 238 -0.58 19.99 18.10
CA ARG A 238 -0.57 19.94 16.64
C ARG A 238 -1.39 18.76 16.11
N ALA A 239 -1.19 17.55 16.64
CA ALA A 239 -1.95 16.38 16.25
C ALA A 239 -3.46 16.59 16.45
N ARG A 240 -3.86 17.17 17.58
CA ARG A 240 -5.26 17.51 17.88
C ARG A 240 -5.83 18.50 16.88
N SER A 241 -5.13 19.60 16.63
CA SER A 241 -5.55 20.63 15.67
C SER A 241 -5.68 20.06 14.23
N VAL A 242 -4.75 19.22 13.79
CA VAL A 242 -4.80 18.56 12.47
C VAL A 242 -5.99 17.61 12.39
N ALA A 243 -6.21 16.79 13.41
CA ALA A 243 -7.34 15.85 13.46
C ALA A 243 -8.69 16.57 13.40
N GLU A 244 -8.85 17.67 14.13
CA GLU A 244 -10.05 18.50 14.11
C GLU A 244 -10.31 19.07 12.72
N ARG A 245 -9.29 19.64 12.06
CA ARG A 245 -9.45 20.16 10.69
C ARG A 245 -9.87 19.07 9.69
N ILE A 246 -9.33 17.86 9.80
CA ILE A 246 -9.73 16.74 8.94
C ILE A 246 -11.21 16.41 9.17
N ARG A 247 -11.65 16.31 10.42
CA ARG A 247 -13.06 16.01 10.78
C ARG A 247 -14.06 17.07 10.27
N HIS A 248 -13.63 18.34 10.25
CA HIS A 248 -14.48 19.43 9.76
C HIS A 248 -14.48 19.59 8.23
N SER A 249 -13.54 18.96 7.51
CA SER A 249 -13.43 19.06 6.06
C SER A 249 -13.98 17.83 5.31
N SER A 250 -14.46 16.82 6.04
CA SER A 250 -15.00 15.56 5.52
C SER A 250 -16.48 15.59 5.23
#